data_dc368fdfd30bd3f6a373e6f8b689a485
#
_entry.id   dc368fdfd30bd3f6a373e6f8b689a485
#
_cell.length_a   1.000
_cell.length_b   1.000
_cell.length_c   1.000
_cell.angle_alpha   90.00
_cell.angle_beta   90.00
_cell.angle_gamma   90.00
#
_symmetry.space_group_name_H-M   'P 1'
#
loop_
_entity.id
_entity.type
_entity.pdbx_description
1 polymer ?
#
loop_
_entity_poly.entity_id
_entity_poly.type
_entity_poly.pdbx_seq_one_letter_code
_entity_poly.pdbx_strand_id
1 'polypeptide(L)'
;MTAANPRFVSLLTRDTLALVLAGGRGSRLYELTDRRAKPAVYFAGKFRIIDFPLSNCVNSGIRRIGVLTQYKAHSLIRHLVHGWSGFRTELGEFVEVLPASQRTSGEWYAGTADAIHQNRDIIEALHPRYVLVLAGDHVYKMDYGEMLAHHVAKGAEMTVACLTVSLEDAKGFGVMTVNDEHRVTGFDEKPAQPRPMPGSTDQALASMGIYLFNTDFLFEQLNRDAANPTSSRDFGKDIIPSIIGSHAVYAYPFLDPRTGRQPYWRDVGTLDSFWESNMELVSVDPELNLYDEEWPILTYHRQLPSAKFVFRDPGREGKALDSIVSGGCIISGAAIVNSLLFSSVRVHSYSTVTDTVVLPEVVIHRHCRISHAIIDRGCVLPEGTVIGEDREEDARRFRVTPKGITLVTPEMLGQSVSASVS
;
A
#
# COMPACT_ATOMS: atom_id res chain seq x y z
N MET A 1 12.10 -28.66 10.15
CA MET A 1 12.40 -28.92 8.71
C MET A 1 13.77 -28.37 8.43
N THR A 2 14.60 -29.04 7.67
CA THR A 2 15.96 -28.58 7.36
C THR A 2 16.02 -28.00 5.95
N ALA A 3 16.89 -27.02 5.72
CA ALA A 3 17.11 -26.39 4.41
C ALA A 3 17.52 -27.40 3.29
N ALA A 4 17.89 -28.62 3.64
CA ALA A 4 18.20 -29.69 2.68
C ALA A 4 16.95 -30.30 2.01
N ASN A 5 15.73 -30.00 2.48
CA ASN A 5 14.50 -30.46 1.84
C ASN A 5 14.17 -29.57 0.62
N PRO A 6 14.10 -30.08 -0.63
CA PRO A 6 13.80 -29.28 -1.82
C PRO A 6 12.42 -28.59 -1.78
N ARG A 7 11.52 -29.04 -0.89
CA ARG A 7 10.22 -28.40 -0.63
C ARG A 7 10.20 -27.46 0.59
N PHE A 8 11.35 -27.11 1.13
CA PHE A 8 11.46 -26.37 2.39
C PHE A 8 10.62 -25.10 2.39
N VAL A 9 10.86 -24.17 1.46
CA VAL A 9 10.13 -22.89 1.40
C VAL A 9 8.65 -23.10 1.12
N SER A 10 8.28 -23.97 0.18
CA SER A 10 6.87 -24.23 -0.17
C SER A 10 6.05 -24.87 0.97
N LEU A 11 6.70 -25.57 1.89
CA LEU A 11 6.04 -26.07 3.10
C LEU A 11 5.87 -24.95 4.14
N LEU A 12 6.83 -24.04 4.25
CA LEU A 12 6.72 -22.91 5.15
C LEU A 12 5.58 -21.96 4.71
N THR A 13 5.53 -21.62 3.43
CA THR A 13 4.48 -20.71 2.89
C THR A 13 3.09 -21.32 3.01
N ARG A 14 2.95 -22.64 2.82
CA ARG A 14 1.68 -23.36 3.00
C ARG A 14 1.18 -23.32 4.45
N ASP A 15 2.10 -23.44 5.41
CA ASP A 15 1.78 -23.46 6.85
C ASP A 15 1.66 -22.07 7.45
N THR A 16 1.70 -21.01 6.61
CA THR A 16 1.61 -19.59 6.99
C THR A 16 0.22 -19.02 6.69
N LEU A 17 -0.30 -18.25 7.64
CA LEU A 17 -1.45 -17.35 7.45
C LEU A 17 -0.94 -15.91 7.35
N ALA A 18 -1.26 -15.22 6.27
CA ALA A 18 -1.01 -13.78 6.16
C ALA A 18 -2.21 -12.98 6.68
N LEU A 19 -1.95 -11.97 7.49
CA LEU A 19 -2.94 -11.04 8.03
C LEU A 19 -2.60 -9.63 7.57
N VAL A 20 -3.41 -9.09 6.66
CA VAL A 20 -3.21 -7.75 6.10
C VAL A 20 -4.02 -6.73 6.89
N LEU A 21 -3.35 -5.82 7.59
CA LEU A 21 -3.95 -4.74 8.36
C LEU A 21 -4.42 -3.62 7.43
N ALA A 22 -5.72 -3.51 7.21
CA ALA A 22 -6.33 -2.59 6.26
C ALA A 22 -7.30 -1.57 6.91
N GLY A 23 -7.12 -1.28 8.20
CA GLY A 23 -7.99 -0.43 9.01
C GLY A 23 -7.59 1.05 9.12
N GLY A 24 -6.45 1.45 8.57
CA GLY A 24 -5.91 2.80 8.72
C GLY A 24 -6.78 3.90 8.08
N ARG A 25 -6.99 5.03 8.81
CA ARG A 25 -7.79 6.18 8.33
C ARG A 25 -7.16 6.92 7.15
N GLY A 26 -5.83 6.93 7.02
CA GLY A 26 -5.12 7.63 5.95
C GLY A 26 -5.32 9.16 5.97
N SER A 27 -5.47 9.77 7.14
CA SER A 27 -5.84 11.18 7.30
C SER A 27 -4.92 12.18 6.57
N ARG A 28 -3.66 11.82 6.31
CA ARG A 28 -2.68 12.66 5.57
C ARG A 28 -2.89 12.63 4.06
N LEU A 29 -3.77 11.77 3.54
CA LEU A 29 -4.25 11.78 2.14
C LEU A 29 -5.51 12.62 1.98
N TYR A 30 -5.99 13.23 3.06
CA TYR A 30 -7.11 14.15 3.09
C TYR A 30 -8.34 13.60 2.35
N GLU A 31 -8.90 14.36 1.43
CA GLU A 31 -10.14 14.06 0.73
C GLU A 31 -10.06 12.78 -0.14
N LEU A 32 -8.86 12.33 -0.55
CA LEU A 32 -8.69 11.03 -1.23
C LEU A 32 -9.17 9.85 -0.37
N THR A 33 -9.16 10.02 0.97
CA THR A 33 -9.61 8.98 1.91
C THR A 33 -10.93 9.28 2.59
N ASP A 34 -11.65 10.32 2.16
CA ASP A 34 -12.95 10.67 2.73
C ASP A 34 -14.02 9.60 2.49
N ARG A 35 -13.90 8.84 1.40
CA ARG A 35 -14.87 7.82 1.00
C ARG A 35 -14.31 6.40 0.95
N ARG A 36 -13.01 6.24 1.19
CA ARG A 36 -12.31 4.96 1.11
C ARG A 36 -11.18 4.85 2.12
N ALA A 37 -10.90 3.65 2.61
CA ALA A 37 -9.71 3.39 3.42
C ALA A 37 -8.43 3.59 2.56
N LYS A 38 -7.29 3.96 3.17
CA LYS A 38 -6.01 4.14 2.46
C LYS A 38 -5.64 2.93 1.59
N PRO A 39 -5.76 1.66 2.04
CA PRO A 39 -5.49 0.49 1.21
C PRO A 39 -6.32 0.40 -0.08
N ALA A 40 -7.49 1.04 -0.10
CA ALA A 40 -8.38 1.06 -1.27
C ALA A 40 -8.13 2.23 -2.24
N VAL A 41 -7.16 3.11 -1.95
CA VAL A 41 -6.78 4.20 -2.86
C VAL A 41 -6.19 3.62 -4.14
N TYR A 42 -6.54 4.21 -5.28
CA TYR A 42 -6.04 3.82 -6.59
C TYR A 42 -4.56 4.15 -6.72
N PHE A 43 -3.79 3.27 -7.40
CA PHE A 43 -2.37 3.44 -7.62
C PHE A 43 -1.95 2.85 -8.98
N ALA A 44 -0.94 3.45 -9.63
CA ALA A 44 -0.28 2.91 -10.81
C ALA A 44 -1.22 2.60 -12.00
N GLY A 45 -2.24 3.40 -12.25
CA GLY A 45 -3.13 3.34 -13.43
C GLY A 45 -4.30 2.37 -13.29
N LYS A 46 -4.18 1.24 -12.60
CA LYS A 46 -5.25 0.23 -12.49
C LYS A 46 -5.35 -0.48 -11.15
N PHE A 47 -4.32 -0.41 -10.32
CA PHE A 47 -4.25 -1.11 -9.03
C PHE A 47 -4.88 -0.32 -7.90
N ARG A 48 -5.00 -0.97 -6.75
CA ARG A 48 -5.15 -0.31 -5.44
C ARG A 48 -3.92 -0.64 -4.59
N ILE A 49 -3.63 0.18 -3.59
CA ILE A 49 -2.44 -0.01 -2.75
C ILE A 49 -2.40 -1.42 -2.14
N ILE A 50 -3.54 -1.95 -1.68
CA ILE A 50 -3.64 -3.30 -1.10
C ILE A 50 -3.28 -4.42 -2.07
N ASP A 51 -3.34 -4.20 -3.37
CA ASP A 51 -3.01 -5.23 -4.35
C ASP A 51 -1.53 -5.63 -4.29
N PHE A 52 -0.65 -4.75 -3.80
CA PHE A 52 0.78 -5.03 -3.66
C PHE A 52 1.07 -6.09 -2.59
N PRO A 53 0.70 -5.92 -1.29
CA PRO A 53 0.92 -6.97 -0.30
C PRO A 53 0.16 -8.27 -0.61
N LEU A 54 -1.04 -8.20 -1.19
CA LEU A 54 -1.77 -9.39 -1.62
C LEU A 54 -1.05 -10.13 -2.75
N SER A 55 -0.54 -9.42 -3.76
CA SER A 55 0.24 -10.00 -4.85
C SER A 55 1.55 -10.60 -4.34
N ASN A 56 2.22 -9.94 -3.40
CA ASN A 56 3.41 -10.49 -2.77
C ASN A 56 3.10 -11.82 -2.03
N CYS A 57 1.97 -11.92 -1.32
CA CYS A 57 1.54 -13.19 -0.72
C CYS A 57 1.40 -14.29 -1.78
N VAL A 58 0.68 -13.99 -2.86
CA VAL A 58 0.41 -14.95 -3.94
C VAL A 58 1.70 -15.37 -4.64
N ASN A 59 2.55 -14.43 -4.99
CA ASN A 59 3.82 -14.71 -5.66
C ASN A 59 4.79 -15.49 -4.75
N SER A 60 4.78 -15.23 -3.44
CA SER A 60 5.54 -16.01 -2.44
C SER A 60 4.96 -17.40 -2.17
N GLY A 61 3.81 -17.77 -2.73
CA GLY A 61 3.15 -19.06 -2.47
C GLY A 61 2.28 -19.10 -1.22
N ILE A 62 2.01 -18.00 -0.55
CA ILE A 62 1.07 -17.90 0.57
C ILE A 62 -0.34 -17.75 -0.01
N ARG A 63 -1.24 -18.66 0.36
CA ARG A 63 -2.59 -18.77 -0.19
C ARG A 63 -3.70 -18.61 0.85
N ARG A 64 -3.36 -18.39 2.10
CA ARG A 64 -4.28 -18.23 3.23
C ARG A 64 -4.11 -16.80 3.73
N ILE A 65 -5.06 -15.91 3.38
CA ILE A 65 -4.91 -14.47 3.59
C ILE A 65 -6.18 -13.92 4.25
N GLY A 66 -6.03 -13.36 5.44
CA GLY A 66 -7.07 -12.59 6.14
C GLY A 66 -6.82 -11.10 5.97
N VAL A 67 -7.83 -10.32 5.58
CA VAL A 67 -7.75 -8.86 5.48
C VAL A 67 -8.58 -8.22 6.57
N LEU A 68 -7.91 -7.62 7.55
CA LEU A 68 -8.55 -6.99 8.70
C LEU A 68 -8.98 -5.57 8.34
N THR A 69 -10.30 -5.34 8.31
CA THR A 69 -10.87 -4.06 7.87
C THR A 69 -11.61 -3.37 9.01
N GLN A 70 -11.60 -2.05 9.02
CA GLN A 70 -12.30 -1.26 10.04
C GLN A 70 -13.01 -0.05 9.43
N TYR A 71 -12.28 0.97 9.03
CA TYR A 71 -12.80 2.26 8.64
C TYR A 71 -13.08 2.32 7.13
N LYS A 72 -14.26 2.87 6.72
CA LYS A 72 -14.64 3.09 5.31
C LYS A 72 -14.34 1.89 4.39
N ALA A 73 -14.61 0.67 4.87
CA ALA A 73 -14.17 -0.56 4.24
C ALA A 73 -14.98 -0.96 2.99
N HIS A 74 -16.15 -0.34 2.71
CA HIS A 74 -17.06 -0.80 1.66
C HIS A 74 -16.37 -0.94 0.28
N SER A 75 -15.65 0.10 -0.17
CA SER A 75 -14.96 0.05 -1.47
C SER A 75 -13.80 -0.95 -1.50
N LEU A 76 -13.15 -1.17 -0.34
CA LEU A 76 -12.11 -2.18 -0.18
C LEU A 76 -12.70 -3.59 -0.25
N ILE A 77 -13.75 -3.87 0.53
CA ILE A 77 -14.43 -5.17 0.55
C ILE A 77 -14.93 -5.52 -0.86
N ARG A 78 -15.56 -4.59 -1.54
CA ARG A 78 -16.02 -4.80 -2.92
C ARG A 78 -14.87 -5.14 -3.88
N HIS A 79 -13.73 -4.45 -3.75
CA HIS A 79 -12.54 -4.73 -4.55
C HIS A 79 -12.00 -6.14 -4.28
N LEU A 80 -11.92 -6.54 -3.02
CA LEU A 80 -11.46 -7.88 -2.62
C LEU A 80 -12.40 -8.97 -3.15
N VAL A 81 -13.71 -8.82 -2.94
CA VAL A 81 -14.71 -9.80 -3.41
C VAL A 81 -14.67 -9.97 -4.92
N HIS A 82 -14.47 -8.90 -5.68
CA HIS A 82 -14.47 -8.97 -7.15
C HIS A 82 -13.13 -9.40 -7.74
N GLY A 83 -12.02 -9.02 -7.13
CA GLY A 83 -10.68 -9.22 -7.71
C GLY A 83 -9.92 -10.40 -7.12
N TRP A 84 -10.22 -10.79 -5.88
CA TRP A 84 -9.45 -11.75 -5.12
C TRP A 84 -10.23 -13.02 -4.74
N SER A 85 -11.35 -13.29 -5.42
CA SER A 85 -12.19 -14.48 -5.19
C SER A 85 -11.74 -15.73 -5.96
N GLY A 86 -10.64 -15.67 -6.71
CA GLY A 86 -10.16 -16.75 -7.56
C GLY A 86 -9.42 -17.90 -6.83
N PHE A 87 -9.45 -17.93 -5.51
CA PHE A 87 -8.80 -18.96 -4.69
C PHE A 87 -9.64 -20.23 -4.60
N ARG A 88 -8.97 -21.37 -4.50
CA ARG A 88 -9.62 -22.68 -4.41
C ARG A 88 -9.83 -23.07 -2.95
N THR A 89 -11.01 -22.80 -2.45
CA THR A 89 -11.41 -23.11 -1.07
C THR A 89 -11.32 -24.61 -0.76
N GLU A 90 -11.50 -25.49 -1.76
CA GLU A 90 -11.33 -26.94 -1.63
C GLU A 90 -9.89 -27.35 -1.29
N LEU A 91 -8.92 -26.49 -1.61
CA LEU A 91 -7.51 -26.66 -1.26
C LEU A 91 -7.11 -25.92 0.01
N GLY A 92 -8.06 -25.30 0.71
CA GLY A 92 -7.82 -24.45 1.88
C GLY A 92 -7.21 -23.09 1.53
N GLU A 93 -7.37 -22.63 0.29
CA GLU A 93 -6.89 -21.34 -0.17
C GLU A 93 -8.01 -20.31 -0.07
N PHE A 94 -7.70 -19.11 0.41
CA PHE A 94 -8.68 -18.02 0.51
C PHE A 94 -8.04 -16.62 0.62
N VAL A 95 -8.80 -15.62 0.21
CA VAL A 95 -8.66 -14.24 0.68
C VAL A 95 -9.97 -13.86 1.37
N GLU A 96 -9.94 -13.73 2.67
CA GLU A 96 -11.12 -13.50 3.50
C GLU A 96 -11.07 -12.13 4.17
N VAL A 97 -12.21 -11.44 4.21
CA VAL A 97 -12.34 -10.17 4.92
C VAL A 97 -12.73 -10.44 6.36
N LEU A 98 -11.91 -9.96 7.29
CA LEU A 98 -12.14 -10.00 8.72
C LEU A 98 -12.52 -8.59 9.20
N PRO A 99 -13.81 -8.23 9.17
CA PRO A 99 -14.24 -6.90 9.58
C PRO A 99 -14.18 -6.74 11.10
N ALA A 100 -13.87 -5.53 11.56
CA ALA A 100 -14.03 -5.20 12.96
C ALA A 100 -15.48 -5.47 13.38
N SER A 101 -15.66 -6.43 14.25
CA SER A 101 -16.95 -6.82 14.78
C SER A 101 -16.96 -6.62 16.29
N GLN A 102 -18.10 -6.19 16.86
CA GLN A 102 -18.29 -6.02 18.31
C GLN A 102 -18.40 -7.40 19.01
N ARG A 103 -17.47 -8.32 18.72
CA ARG A 103 -17.54 -9.70 19.25
C ARG A 103 -17.12 -9.80 20.71
N THR A 104 -16.23 -8.93 21.15
CA THR A 104 -15.62 -9.03 22.50
C THR A 104 -15.86 -7.82 23.39
N SER A 105 -15.88 -6.59 22.91
CA SER A 105 -15.95 -5.38 23.74
C SER A 105 -16.91 -4.30 23.26
N GLY A 106 -17.55 -4.48 22.12
CA GLY A 106 -18.42 -3.45 21.53
C GLY A 106 -17.67 -2.24 20.95
N GLU A 107 -16.33 -2.26 20.96
CA GLU A 107 -15.47 -1.18 20.48
C GLU A 107 -14.75 -1.55 19.18
N TRP A 108 -14.31 -0.52 18.46
CA TRP A 108 -13.44 -0.66 17.30
C TRP A 108 -12.04 -1.13 17.74
N TYR A 109 -11.23 -1.69 16.83
CA TYR A 109 -9.84 -2.04 17.13
C TYR A 109 -9.09 -0.84 17.72
N ALA A 110 -8.56 -1.02 18.93
CA ALA A 110 -7.82 0.02 19.63
C ALA A 110 -6.43 0.27 19.00
N GLY A 111 -5.81 -0.80 18.46
CA GLY A 111 -4.50 -0.76 17.81
C GLY A 111 -4.30 -1.94 16.87
N THR A 112 -3.11 -2.02 16.30
CA THR A 112 -2.73 -3.06 15.32
C THR A 112 -2.70 -4.47 15.94
N ALA A 113 -2.27 -4.59 17.19
CA ALA A 113 -2.26 -5.85 17.93
C ALA A 113 -3.68 -6.28 18.33
N ASP A 114 -4.51 -5.32 18.73
CA ASP A 114 -5.91 -5.58 19.09
C ASP A 114 -6.71 -6.14 17.91
N ALA A 115 -6.45 -5.66 16.70
CA ALA A 115 -7.08 -6.18 15.50
C ALA A 115 -6.87 -7.70 15.32
N ILE A 116 -5.67 -8.19 15.64
CA ILE A 116 -5.37 -9.62 15.57
C ILE A 116 -5.94 -10.34 16.79
N HIS A 117 -5.81 -9.78 17.97
CA HIS A 117 -6.32 -10.37 19.21
C HIS A 117 -7.84 -10.63 19.16
N GLN A 118 -8.62 -9.67 18.63
CA GLN A 118 -10.09 -9.83 18.50
C GLN A 118 -10.51 -10.90 17.47
N ASN A 119 -9.61 -11.30 16.56
CA ASN A 119 -9.85 -12.36 15.57
C ASN A 119 -9.11 -13.66 15.89
N ARG A 120 -8.63 -13.81 17.14
CA ARG A 120 -7.84 -14.95 17.57
C ARG A 120 -8.53 -16.30 17.33
N ASP A 121 -9.82 -16.41 17.63
CA ASP A 121 -10.62 -17.62 17.44
C ASP A 121 -10.63 -18.11 15.99
N ILE A 122 -10.71 -17.18 15.03
CA ILE A 122 -10.64 -17.48 13.59
C ILE A 122 -9.25 -17.99 13.23
N ILE A 123 -8.19 -17.32 13.73
CA ILE A 123 -6.81 -17.69 13.45
C ILE A 123 -6.50 -19.08 14.06
N GLU A 124 -6.92 -19.34 15.31
CA GLU A 124 -6.76 -20.64 15.96
C GLU A 124 -7.44 -21.78 15.19
N ALA A 125 -8.66 -21.56 14.69
CA ALA A 125 -9.39 -22.54 13.89
C ALA A 125 -8.66 -22.95 12.57
N LEU A 126 -7.80 -22.07 12.05
CA LEU A 126 -7.00 -22.31 10.85
C LEU A 126 -5.69 -23.06 11.13
N HIS A 127 -5.29 -23.20 12.38
CA HIS A 127 -4.06 -23.88 12.84
C HIS A 127 -2.80 -23.50 12.03
N PRO A 128 -2.48 -22.22 11.79
CA PRO A 128 -1.25 -21.86 11.11
C PRO A 128 -0.06 -22.10 12.02
N ARG A 129 1.09 -22.50 11.45
CA ARG A 129 2.34 -22.57 12.18
C ARG A 129 2.98 -21.19 12.33
N TYR A 130 2.82 -20.35 11.32
CA TYR A 130 3.35 -19.00 11.26
C TYR A 130 2.24 -18.01 10.94
N VAL A 131 2.33 -16.82 11.51
CA VAL A 131 1.46 -15.69 11.19
C VAL A 131 2.33 -14.57 10.63
N LEU A 132 2.05 -14.17 9.40
CA LEU A 132 2.68 -13.04 8.72
C LEU A 132 1.73 -11.83 8.80
N VAL A 133 2.11 -10.81 9.54
CA VAL A 133 1.36 -9.55 9.69
C VAL A 133 1.89 -8.53 8.72
N LEU A 134 1.03 -7.96 7.88
CA LEU A 134 1.36 -7.04 6.80
C LEU A 134 0.62 -5.72 6.95
N ALA A 135 1.30 -4.60 6.71
CA ALA A 135 0.65 -3.33 6.46
C ALA A 135 0.00 -3.35 5.06
N GLY A 136 -1.29 -3.01 4.99
CA GLY A 136 -2.06 -3.02 3.73
C GLY A 136 -1.94 -1.74 2.90
N ASP A 137 -1.04 -0.82 3.27
CA ASP A 137 -0.99 0.55 2.78
C ASP A 137 0.39 0.98 2.24
N HIS A 138 1.27 0.02 1.94
CA HIS A 138 2.60 0.24 1.36
C HIS A 138 2.71 -0.35 -0.05
N VAL A 139 3.58 0.26 -0.87
CA VAL A 139 3.85 -0.16 -2.26
C VAL A 139 5.26 -0.72 -2.35
N TYR A 140 5.38 -2.01 -2.67
CA TYR A 140 6.66 -2.72 -2.77
C TYR A 140 6.47 -4.10 -3.41
N LYS A 141 7.56 -4.75 -3.83
CA LYS A 141 7.62 -6.17 -4.22
C LYS A 141 8.55 -6.90 -3.26
N MET A 142 8.10 -8.02 -2.67
CA MET A 142 8.88 -8.79 -1.69
C MET A 142 8.47 -10.26 -1.71
N ASP A 143 9.46 -11.16 -1.70
CA ASP A 143 9.25 -12.59 -1.46
C ASP A 143 9.26 -12.88 0.05
N TYR A 144 8.08 -13.20 0.58
CA TYR A 144 7.95 -13.57 1.99
C TYR A 144 8.47 -14.99 2.28
N GLY A 145 8.65 -15.82 1.26
CA GLY A 145 9.28 -17.13 1.41
C GLY A 145 10.73 -17.04 1.89
N GLU A 146 11.47 -16.04 1.44
CA GLU A 146 12.84 -15.77 1.91
C GLU A 146 12.85 -15.30 3.36
N MET A 147 11.91 -14.42 3.75
CA MET A 147 11.77 -13.99 5.14
C MET A 147 11.40 -15.17 6.06
N LEU A 148 10.52 -16.07 5.61
CA LEU A 148 10.17 -17.31 6.32
C LEU A 148 11.38 -18.23 6.50
N ALA A 149 12.18 -18.39 5.46
CA ALA A 149 13.40 -19.23 5.53
C ALA A 149 14.41 -18.62 6.52
N HIS A 150 14.59 -17.30 6.50
CA HIS A 150 15.44 -16.58 7.46
C HIS A 150 14.95 -16.76 8.91
N HIS A 151 13.65 -16.59 9.15
CA HIS A 151 13.02 -16.77 10.46
C HIS A 151 13.31 -18.13 11.06
N VAL A 152 13.12 -19.19 10.27
CA VAL A 152 13.38 -20.56 10.70
C VAL A 152 14.87 -20.82 10.90
N ALA A 153 15.74 -20.31 10.02
CA ALA A 153 17.18 -20.49 10.12
C ALA A 153 17.77 -19.83 11.38
N LYS A 154 17.20 -18.68 11.79
CA LYS A 154 17.60 -17.97 13.03
C LYS A 154 16.97 -18.57 14.29
N GLY A 155 16.02 -19.50 14.18
CA GLY A 155 15.24 -19.95 15.32
C GLY A 155 14.46 -18.81 15.98
N ALA A 156 14.01 -17.86 15.18
CA ALA A 156 13.32 -16.68 15.66
C ALA A 156 11.93 -16.99 16.24
N GLU A 157 11.51 -16.26 17.24
CA GLU A 157 10.12 -16.22 17.72
C GLU A 157 9.34 -15.13 16.99
N MET A 158 10.04 -14.02 16.66
CA MET A 158 9.56 -12.93 15.82
C MET A 158 10.64 -12.46 14.85
N THR A 159 10.25 -12.12 13.62
CA THR A 159 11.12 -11.44 12.65
C THR A 159 10.43 -10.16 12.17
N VAL A 160 11.17 -9.08 12.09
CA VAL A 160 10.72 -7.75 11.62
C VAL A 160 11.42 -7.45 10.31
N ALA A 161 10.68 -7.25 9.22
CA ALA A 161 11.28 -6.74 7.98
C ALA A 161 11.63 -5.27 8.14
N CYS A 162 12.81 -4.90 7.66
CA CYS A 162 13.36 -3.57 7.81
C CYS A 162 14.07 -3.07 6.56
N LEU A 163 14.14 -1.76 6.45
CA LEU A 163 14.83 -1.07 5.36
C LEU A 163 15.68 0.06 5.91
N THR A 164 16.67 0.47 5.13
CA THR A 164 17.53 1.61 5.45
C THR A 164 16.90 2.90 4.94
N VAL A 165 16.77 3.90 5.80
CA VAL A 165 16.23 5.22 5.47
C VAL A 165 17.14 6.33 6.01
N SER A 166 16.99 7.57 5.52
CA SER A 166 17.63 8.73 6.12
C SER A 166 17.15 8.96 7.56
N LEU A 167 17.95 9.62 8.39
CA LEU A 167 17.52 9.97 9.77
C LEU A 167 16.27 10.88 9.77
N GLU A 168 16.08 11.69 8.74
CA GLU A 168 14.89 12.55 8.63
C GLU A 168 13.62 11.71 8.37
N ASP A 169 13.68 10.79 7.41
CA ASP A 169 12.57 9.89 7.10
C ASP A 169 12.26 8.94 8.27
N ALA A 170 13.31 8.51 8.99
CA ALA A 170 13.19 7.60 10.13
C ALA A 170 12.27 8.11 11.26
N LYS A 171 12.07 9.44 11.37
CA LYS A 171 11.13 10.02 12.34
C LYS A 171 9.68 9.56 12.14
N GLY A 172 9.35 9.08 10.93
CA GLY A 172 8.01 8.57 10.58
C GLY A 172 7.79 7.09 10.90
N PHE A 173 8.84 6.34 11.28
CA PHE A 173 8.83 4.88 11.39
C PHE A 173 9.27 4.38 12.77
N GLY A 174 9.00 3.12 13.03
CA GLY A 174 9.67 2.40 14.11
C GLY A 174 11.15 2.17 13.75
N VAL A 175 12.06 2.62 14.58
CA VAL A 175 13.53 2.53 14.35
C VAL A 175 14.13 1.43 15.20
N MET A 176 14.90 0.54 14.57
CA MET A 176 15.51 -0.60 15.23
C MET A 176 17.01 -0.39 15.45
N THR A 177 17.49 -0.90 16.58
CA THR A 177 18.91 -1.16 16.83
C THR A 177 19.14 -2.67 16.78
N VAL A 178 20.17 -3.12 16.10
CA VAL A 178 20.50 -4.54 15.95
C VAL A 178 21.97 -4.79 16.32
N ASN A 179 22.27 -6.04 16.70
CA ASN A 179 23.66 -6.52 16.80
C ASN A 179 24.16 -7.09 15.45
N ASP A 180 25.39 -7.59 15.41
CA ASP A 180 26.04 -8.14 14.20
C ASP A 180 25.33 -9.37 13.63
N GLU A 181 24.51 -10.06 14.42
CA GLU A 181 23.70 -11.21 13.99
C GLU A 181 22.30 -10.81 13.53
N HIS A 182 22.01 -9.51 13.44
CA HIS A 182 20.68 -8.92 13.16
C HIS A 182 19.64 -9.19 14.25
N ARG A 183 20.04 -9.55 15.47
CA ARG A 183 19.11 -9.62 16.59
C ARG A 183 18.73 -8.21 17.01
N VAL A 184 17.44 -7.96 17.18
CA VAL A 184 16.93 -6.65 17.61
C VAL A 184 17.26 -6.43 19.10
N THR A 185 17.96 -5.35 19.39
CA THR A 185 18.40 -4.97 20.75
C THR A 185 17.75 -3.69 21.24
N GLY A 186 17.09 -2.93 20.36
CA GLY A 186 16.33 -1.73 20.68
C GLY A 186 15.28 -1.45 19.62
N PHE A 187 14.18 -0.80 20.03
CA PHE A 187 13.12 -0.37 19.16
C PHE A 187 12.47 0.91 19.70
N ASP A 188 12.46 1.96 18.89
CA ASP A 188 11.86 3.25 19.20
C ASP A 188 10.78 3.59 18.18
N GLU A 189 9.52 3.70 18.56
CA GLU A 189 8.41 4.04 17.67
C GLU A 189 8.36 5.54 17.40
N LYS A 190 8.61 5.94 16.15
CA LYS A 190 8.60 7.33 15.68
C LYS A 190 9.42 8.30 16.55
N PRO A 191 10.70 8.01 16.76
CA PRO A 191 11.55 8.82 17.61
C PRO A 191 11.78 10.22 17.03
N ALA A 192 11.74 11.25 17.88
CA ALA A 192 12.11 12.61 17.47
C ALA A 192 13.59 12.72 17.04
N GLN A 193 14.45 11.87 17.62
CA GLN A 193 15.87 11.76 17.30
C GLN A 193 16.20 10.29 17.01
N PRO A 194 16.06 9.83 15.75
CA PRO A 194 16.36 8.46 15.38
C PRO A 194 17.84 8.12 15.61
N ARG A 195 18.09 6.90 16.09
CA ARG A 195 19.45 6.40 16.25
C ARG A 195 19.98 5.92 14.89
N PRO A 196 21.21 6.31 14.51
CA PRO A 196 21.82 5.78 13.29
C PRO A 196 22.08 4.28 13.42
N MET A 197 22.04 3.57 12.30
CA MET A 197 22.38 2.15 12.24
C MET A 197 23.90 1.96 12.41
N PRO A 198 24.36 0.77 12.86
CA PRO A 198 25.79 0.46 12.96
C PRO A 198 26.51 0.70 11.62
N GLY A 199 27.63 1.43 11.67
CA GLY A 199 28.45 1.74 10.49
C GLY A 199 27.94 2.93 9.64
N SER A 200 26.88 3.62 10.04
CA SER A 200 26.38 4.82 9.38
C SER A 200 26.23 5.98 10.36
N THR A 201 26.30 7.22 9.83
CA THR A 201 26.07 8.46 10.60
C THR A 201 24.80 9.19 10.20
N ASP A 202 24.20 8.80 9.08
CA ASP A 202 23.08 9.51 8.42
C ASP A 202 21.89 8.59 8.08
N GLN A 203 22.00 7.29 8.35
CA GLN A 203 20.97 6.30 8.04
C GLN A 203 20.53 5.53 9.28
N ALA A 204 19.25 5.16 9.31
CA ALA A 204 18.63 4.33 10.34
C ALA A 204 17.97 3.09 9.75
N LEU A 205 17.81 2.06 10.57
CA LEU A 205 17.11 0.84 10.23
C LEU A 205 15.63 0.97 10.64
N ALA A 206 14.74 1.14 9.66
CA ALA A 206 13.33 1.37 9.87
C ALA A 206 12.49 0.10 9.69
N SER A 207 11.49 -0.09 10.53
CA SER A 207 10.50 -1.16 10.39
C SER A 207 9.58 -0.90 9.19
N MET A 208 9.36 -1.91 8.36
CA MET A 208 8.41 -1.88 7.26
C MET A 208 6.96 -2.12 7.69
N GLY A 209 6.70 -2.37 8.98
CA GLY A 209 5.37 -2.82 9.43
C GLY A 209 5.01 -4.22 8.94
N ILE A 210 6.02 -5.04 8.69
CA ILE A 210 5.90 -6.44 8.26
C ILE A 210 6.52 -7.31 9.34
N TYR A 211 5.70 -8.16 9.96
CA TYR A 211 6.09 -8.98 11.10
C TYR A 211 5.77 -10.45 10.84
N LEU A 212 6.70 -11.31 11.15
CA LEU A 212 6.53 -12.76 11.10
C LEU A 212 6.67 -13.36 12.49
N PHE A 213 5.70 -14.15 12.92
CA PHE A 213 5.64 -14.76 14.24
C PHE A 213 5.48 -16.28 14.16
N ASN A 214 6.03 -16.99 15.14
CA ASN A 214 5.50 -18.28 15.54
C ASN A 214 4.10 -18.08 16.14
N THR A 215 3.10 -18.84 15.77
CA THR A 215 1.70 -18.60 16.15
C THR A 215 1.48 -18.64 17.67
N ASP A 216 2.02 -19.65 18.35
CA ASP A 216 1.88 -19.79 19.80
C ASP A 216 2.50 -18.59 20.54
N PHE A 217 3.68 -18.16 20.09
CA PHE A 217 4.34 -16.97 20.62
C PHE A 217 3.52 -15.72 20.41
N LEU A 218 2.95 -15.51 19.21
CA LEU A 218 2.08 -14.37 18.93
C LEU A 218 0.90 -14.32 19.92
N PHE A 219 0.21 -15.44 20.11
CA PHE A 219 -0.94 -15.51 21.03
C PHE A 219 -0.57 -15.25 22.48
N GLU A 220 0.58 -15.73 22.91
CA GLU A 220 1.09 -15.43 24.25
C GLU A 220 1.28 -13.92 24.44
N GLN A 221 1.94 -13.25 23.49
CA GLN A 221 2.19 -11.80 23.57
C GLN A 221 0.91 -10.98 23.44
N LEU A 222 -0.03 -11.36 22.58
CA LEU A 222 -1.32 -10.70 22.45
C LEU A 222 -2.15 -10.80 23.75
N ASN A 223 -2.17 -11.95 24.41
CA ASN A 223 -2.86 -12.12 25.70
C ASN A 223 -2.22 -11.28 26.81
N ARG A 224 -0.89 -11.24 26.85
CA ARG A 224 -0.15 -10.43 27.82
C ARG A 224 -0.44 -8.94 27.62
N ASP A 225 -0.44 -8.49 26.39
CA ASP A 225 -0.74 -7.11 26.01
C ASP A 225 -2.20 -6.76 26.31
N ALA A 226 -3.15 -7.65 26.00
CA ALA A 226 -4.56 -7.47 26.30
C ALA A 226 -4.88 -7.37 27.80
N ALA A 227 -4.07 -7.99 28.64
CA ALA A 227 -4.19 -7.89 30.10
C ALA A 227 -3.61 -6.57 30.67
N ASN A 228 -2.84 -5.82 29.88
CA ASN A 228 -2.25 -4.55 30.31
C ASN A 228 -3.21 -3.38 30.04
N PRO A 229 -3.81 -2.74 31.06
CA PRO A 229 -4.79 -1.65 30.87
C PRO A 229 -4.16 -0.36 30.34
N THR A 230 -2.83 -0.21 30.38
CA THR A 230 -2.11 0.98 29.90
C THR A 230 -1.59 0.83 28.48
N SER A 231 -1.73 -0.36 27.87
CA SER A 231 -1.30 -0.61 26.50
C SER A 231 -2.18 0.14 25.50
N SER A 232 -1.56 0.70 24.47
CA SER A 232 -2.24 1.21 23.28
C SER A 232 -2.59 0.10 22.27
N ARG A 233 -2.23 -1.15 22.58
CA ARG A 233 -2.46 -2.35 21.78
C ARG A 233 -1.86 -2.27 20.37
N ASP A 234 -0.67 -1.74 20.32
CA ASP A 234 0.10 -1.53 19.07
C ASP A 234 1.37 -2.35 19.08
N PHE A 235 1.71 -2.97 17.91
CA PHE A 235 2.92 -3.78 17.82
C PHE A 235 4.18 -2.95 18.08
N GLY A 236 4.29 -1.78 17.45
CA GLY A 236 5.48 -0.94 17.56
C GLY A 236 5.65 -0.28 18.92
N LYS A 237 4.55 0.13 19.55
CA LYS A 237 4.61 0.85 20.84
C LYS A 237 4.68 -0.06 22.04
N ASP A 238 3.97 -1.19 22.00
CA ASP A 238 3.75 -2.00 23.19
C ASP A 238 4.42 -3.39 23.07
N ILE A 239 4.12 -4.16 22.02
CA ILE A 239 4.57 -5.56 21.95
C ILE A 239 6.06 -5.65 21.68
N ILE A 240 6.57 -5.05 20.59
CA ILE A 240 7.98 -5.19 20.21
C ILE A 240 8.91 -4.71 21.31
N PRO A 241 8.74 -3.50 21.90
CA PRO A 241 9.60 -3.06 22.98
C PRO A 241 9.59 -3.98 24.21
N SER A 242 8.45 -4.65 24.50
CA SER A 242 8.32 -5.52 25.67
C SER A 242 9.03 -6.86 25.53
N ILE A 243 9.34 -7.32 24.30
CA ILE A 243 9.87 -8.68 24.04
C ILE A 243 11.34 -8.70 23.63
N ILE A 244 11.89 -7.60 23.09
CA ILE A 244 13.25 -7.58 22.53
C ILE A 244 14.35 -7.97 23.52
N GLY A 245 14.16 -7.73 24.82
CA GLY A 245 15.15 -8.06 25.86
C GLY A 245 15.14 -9.53 26.28
N SER A 246 14.06 -10.28 26.06
CA SER A 246 13.85 -11.63 26.60
C SER A 246 13.62 -12.70 25.54
N HIS A 247 13.26 -12.32 24.33
CA HIS A 247 12.87 -13.24 23.26
C HIS A 247 13.79 -13.13 22.02
N ALA A 248 13.68 -14.13 21.13
CA ALA A 248 14.45 -14.22 19.90
C ALA A 248 13.82 -13.38 18.78
N VAL A 249 14.01 -12.04 18.81
CA VAL A 249 13.52 -11.10 17.82
C VAL A 249 14.64 -10.73 16.86
N TYR A 250 14.45 -10.94 15.56
CA TYR A 250 15.44 -10.68 14.52
C TYR A 250 14.92 -9.68 13.48
N ALA A 251 15.82 -8.85 12.98
CA ALA A 251 15.58 -8.01 11.83
C ALA A 251 15.86 -8.79 10.54
N TYR A 252 14.99 -8.63 9.54
CA TYR A 252 15.18 -9.12 8.18
C TYR A 252 15.41 -7.92 7.26
N PRO A 253 16.67 -7.65 6.84
CA PRO A 253 16.95 -6.57 5.90
C PRO A 253 16.25 -6.81 4.55
N PHE A 254 15.51 -5.82 4.10
CA PHE A 254 14.84 -5.86 2.79
C PHE A 254 15.84 -5.53 1.69
N LEU A 255 16.53 -6.57 1.20
CA LEU A 255 17.55 -6.49 0.17
C LEU A 255 17.22 -7.50 -0.94
N ASP A 256 17.44 -7.12 -2.19
CA ASP A 256 17.41 -8.06 -3.31
C ASP A 256 18.60 -9.01 -3.19
N PRO A 257 18.38 -10.33 -3.06
CA PRO A 257 19.46 -11.30 -2.84
C PRO A 257 20.44 -11.39 -4.00
N ARG A 258 20.03 -10.98 -5.23
CA ARG A 258 20.87 -11.01 -6.43
C ARG A 258 21.79 -9.80 -6.51
N THR A 259 21.32 -8.62 -6.13
CA THR A 259 22.03 -7.35 -6.28
C THR A 259 22.59 -6.81 -4.97
N GLY A 260 22.09 -7.28 -3.84
CA GLY A 260 22.40 -6.74 -2.51
C GLY A 260 21.90 -5.32 -2.27
N ARG A 261 21.08 -4.79 -3.16
CA ARG A 261 20.49 -3.45 -3.06
C ARG A 261 19.11 -3.52 -2.44
N GLN A 262 18.71 -2.42 -1.77
CA GLN A 262 17.38 -2.26 -1.26
C GLN A 262 16.41 -2.05 -2.44
N PRO A 263 15.37 -2.90 -2.58
CA PRO A 263 14.35 -2.70 -3.62
C PRO A 263 13.43 -1.52 -3.31
N TYR A 264 12.62 -1.15 -4.29
CA TYR A 264 11.59 -0.12 -4.16
C TYR A 264 10.63 -0.39 -3.01
N TRP A 265 10.46 0.60 -2.15
CA TRP A 265 9.43 0.64 -1.12
C TRP A 265 9.00 2.07 -0.86
N ARG A 266 7.68 2.32 -0.77
CA ARG A 266 7.12 3.63 -0.44
C ARG A 266 5.92 3.50 0.49
N ASP A 267 5.89 4.34 1.53
CA ASP A 267 4.67 4.70 2.27
C ASP A 267 4.01 5.87 1.53
N VAL A 268 3.01 5.57 0.70
CA VAL A 268 2.22 6.58 -0.02
C VAL A 268 1.21 7.26 0.91
N GLY A 269 1.69 7.77 2.02
CA GLY A 269 0.88 8.28 3.14
C GLY A 269 0.51 9.76 3.07
N THR A 270 1.08 10.54 2.14
CA THR A 270 0.77 11.96 1.92
C THR A 270 0.40 12.20 0.46
N LEU A 271 -0.27 13.31 0.15
CA LEU A 271 -0.59 13.68 -1.24
C LEU A 271 0.67 13.83 -2.10
N ASP A 272 1.72 14.44 -1.53
CA ASP A 272 3.00 14.60 -2.23
C ASP A 272 3.64 13.24 -2.54
N SER A 273 3.77 12.35 -1.54
CA SER A 273 4.34 11.03 -1.76
C SER A 273 3.48 10.15 -2.68
N PHE A 274 2.15 10.30 -2.63
CA PHE A 274 1.24 9.62 -3.55
C PHE A 274 1.44 10.08 -4.99
N TRP A 275 1.53 11.39 -5.22
CA TRP A 275 1.77 11.95 -6.55
C TRP A 275 3.16 11.54 -7.06
N GLU A 276 4.21 11.77 -6.27
CA GLU A 276 5.60 11.41 -6.62
C GLU A 276 5.74 9.94 -6.99
N SER A 277 5.18 9.04 -6.18
CA SER A 277 5.25 7.59 -6.43
C SER A 277 4.50 7.16 -7.71
N ASN A 278 3.41 7.82 -8.07
CA ASN A 278 2.72 7.57 -9.33
C ASN A 278 3.48 8.17 -10.53
N MET A 279 4.07 9.36 -10.36
CA MET A 279 4.85 10.03 -11.42
C MET A 279 6.18 9.34 -11.68
N GLU A 280 6.80 8.73 -10.68
CA GLU A 280 8.00 7.90 -10.86
C GLU A 280 7.77 6.75 -11.86
N LEU A 281 6.56 6.20 -11.91
CA LEU A 281 6.19 5.10 -12.82
C LEU A 281 6.14 5.49 -14.30
N VAL A 282 5.99 6.78 -14.62
CA VAL A 282 5.98 7.26 -16.03
C VAL A 282 7.38 7.56 -16.55
N SER A 283 8.40 7.46 -15.70
CA SER A 283 9.80 7.60 -16.12
C SER A 283 10.21 6.46 -17.06
N VAL A 284 11.28 6.67 -17.83
CA VAL A 284 11.78 5.69 -18.82
C VAL A 284 12.21 4.37 -18.16
N ASP A 285 12.82 4.45 -16.97
CA ASP A 285 13.31 3.30 -16.22
C ASP A 285 12.89 3.44 -14.74
N PRO A 286 11.63 3.10 -14.42
CA PRO A 286 11.11 3.23 -13.08
C PRO A 286 11.69 2.16 -12.16
N GLU A 287 12.06 2.53 -10.93
CA GLU A 287 12.57 1.60 -9.93
C GLU A 287 11.55 0.48 -9.64
N LEU A 288 10.25 0.81 -9.59
CA LEU A 288 9.17 -0.16 -9.51
C LEU A 288 8.74 -0.62 -10.92
N ASN A 289 9.28 -1.74 -11.38
CA ASN A 289 8.87 -2.31 -12.67
C ASN A 289 7.51 -3.02 -12.56
N LEU A 290 6.47 -2.42 -13.16
CA LEU A 290 5.11 -3.00 -13.24
C LEU A 290 4.95 -4.05 -14.37
N TYR A 291 5.91 -4.12 -15.28
CA TYR A 291 5.90 -5.03 -16.45
C TYR A 291 6.71 -6.32 -16.20
N ASP A 292 7.11 -6.55 -14.96
CA ASP A 292 7.80 -7.75 -14.53
C ASP A 292 6.83 -8.94 -14.49
N GLU A 293 6.99 -9.85 -15.44
CA GLU A 293 6.16 -11.06 -15.57
C GLU A 293 6.50 -12.14 -14.54
N GLU A 294 7.70 -12.11 -13.95
CA GLU A 294 8.10 -13.05 -12.92
C GLU A 294 7.49 -12.72 -11.55
N TRP A 295 7.18 -11.43 -11.32
CA TRP A 295 6.53 -10.95 -10.09
C TRP A 295 5.39 -9.97 -10.41
N PRO A 296 4.29 -10.46 -11.02
CA PRO A 296 3.18 -9.62 -11.44
C PRO A 296 2.40 -9.07 -10.24
N ILE A 297 1.93 -7.82 -10.36
CA ILE A 297 0.94 -7.28 -9.42
C ILE A 297 -0.45 -7.59 -9.96
N LEU A 298 -1.21 -8.36 -9.19
CA LEU A 298 -2.57 -8.78 -9.51
C LEU A 298 -3.58 -7.74 -9.00
N THR A 299 -4.72 -7.62 -9.66
CA THR A 299 -5.80 -6.72 -9.26
C THR A 299 -7.12 -7.14 -9.87
N TYR A 300 -8.21 -6.52 -9.42
CA TYR A 300 -9.49 -6.61 -10.10
C TYR A 300 -9.41 -5.99 -11.51
N HIS A 301 -9.69 -6.80 -12.51
CA HIS A 301 -9.61 -6.38 -13.90
C HIS A 301 -11.00 -6.18 -14.51
N ARG A 302 -11.39 -4.90 -14.72
CA ARG A 302 -12.61 -4.58 -15.48
C ARG A 302 -12.40 -4.90 -16.97
N GLN A 303 -13.39 -5.52 -17.60
CA GLN A 303 -13.39 -5.74 -19.05
C GLN A 303 -13.62 -4.39 -19.76
N LEU A 304 -12.53 -3.74 -20.15
CA LEU A 304 -12.53 -2.45 -20.81
C LEU A 304 -11.85 -2.55 -22.17
N PRO A 305 -12.31 -1.79 -23.18
CA PRO A 305 -11.58 -1.69 -24.45
C PRO A 305 -10.24 -1.00 -24.26
N SER A 306 -9.33 -1.17 -25.21
CA SER A 306 -8.05 -0.45 -25.24
C SER A 306 -8.26 1.07 -25.26
N ALA A 307 -7.26 1.83 -24.77
CA ALA A 307 -7.24 3.28 -24.87
C ALA A 307 -7.31 3.72 -26.34
N LYS A 308 -8.10 4.77 -26.62
CA LYS A 308 -8.35 5.30 -27.96
C LYS A 308 -7.86 6.73 -28.09
N PHE A 309 -7.04 6.98 -29.10
CA PHE A 309 -6.53 8.30 -29.46
C PHE A 309 -7.17 8.70 -30.80
N VAL A 310 -7.77 9.89 -30.88
CA VAL A 310 -8.45 10.34 -32.09
C VAL A 310 -8.06 11.76 -32.45
N PHE A 311 -8.25 12.07 -33.72
CA PHE A 311 -7.84 13.23 -34.46
C PHE A 311 -6.33 13.29 -34.71
N ARG A 312 -5.97 13.78 -35.91
CA ARG A 312 -4.60 13.97 -36.38
C ARG A 312 -4.39 15.34 -37.03
N ASP A 313 -5.40 16.21 -36.89
CA ASP A 313 -5.31 17.55 -37.48
C ASP A 313 -4.29 18.37 -36.68
N PRO A 314 -3.44 19.17 -37.33
CA PRO A 314 -2.48 20.03 -36.64
C PRO A 314 -3.15 20.89 -35.54
N GLY A 315 -2.62 20.82 -34.31
CA GLY A 315 -3.19 21.50 -33.14
C GLY A 315 -4.41 20.80 -32.50
N ARG A 316 -4.87 19.68 -33.07
CA ARG A 316 -5.95 18.85 -32.54
C ARG A 316 -5.59 17.36 -32.55
N GLU A 317 -4.37 17.04 -32.24
CA GLU A 317 -3.91 15.66 -32.17
C GLU A 317 -4.22 15.03 -30.82
N GLY A 318 -4.81 13.83 -30.82
CA GLY A 318 -4.92 13.01 -29.63
C GLY A 318 -3.61 12.25 -29.40
N LYS A 319 -2.82 12.65 -28.40
CA LYS A 319 -1.50 12.05 -28.14
C LYS A 319 -1.17 11.94 -26.66
N ALA A 320 -0.30 10.99 -26.34
CA ALA A 320 0.32 10.84 -25.02
C ALA A 320 1.82 10.60 -25.18
N LEU A 321 2.62 11.31 -24.40
CA LEU A 321 4.09 11.24 -24.39
C LEU A 321 4.53 11.03 -22.94
N ASP A 322 5.50 10.13 -22.73
CA ASP A 322 6.03 9.80 -21.39
C ASP A 322 4.91 9.60 -20.36
N SER A 323 3.89 8.79 -20.71
CA SER A 323 2.65 8.70 -19.95
C SER A 323 2.11 7.27 -19.90
N ILE A 324 1.42 6.94 -18.83
CA ILE A 324 0.67 5.70 -18.69
C ILE A 324 -0.82 5.99 -18.91
N VAL A 325 -1.44 5.33 -19.90
CA VAL A 325 -2.86 5.49 -20.24
C VAL A 325 -3.56 4.13 -20.17
N SER A 326 -4.45 3.98 -19.20
CA SER A 326 -5.14 2.72 -18.93
C SER A 326 -6.30 2.44 -19.89
N GLY A 327 -6.84 1.21 -19.83
CA GLY A 327 -7.97 0.78 -20.68
C GLY A 327 -9.22 1.64 -20.51
N GLY A 328 -10.02 1.73 -21.58
CA GLY A 328 -11.26 2.50 -21.64
C GLY A 328 -11.09 4.01 -21.79
N CYS A 329 -9.86 4.53 -21.82
CA CYS A 329 -9.60 5.95 -22.03
C CYS A 329 -9.88 6.41 -23.44
N ILE A 330 -10.35 7.65 -23.61
CA ILE A 330 -10.52 8.32 -24.91
C ILE A 330 -9.83 9.68 -24.86
N ILE A 331 -8.76 9.81 -25.64
CA ILE A 331 -7.99 11.05 -25.79
C ILE A 331 -8.41 11.67 -27.13
N SER A 332 -9.27 12.67 -27.07
CA SER A 332 -9.97 13.23 -28.23
C SER A 332 -9.39 14.59 -28.60
N GLY A 333 -8.30 14.60 -29.35
CA GLY A 333 -7.63 15.83 -29.80
C GLY A 333 -7.03 16.65 -28.64
N ALA A 334 -6.45 15.96 -27.68
CA ALA A 334 -5.80 16.51 -26.49
C ALA A 334 -4.37 15.97 -26.35
N ALA A 335 -3.50 16.73 -25.67
CA ALA A 335 -2.14 16.32 -25.38
C ALA A 335 -2.00 15.90 -23.92
N ILE A 336 -1.49 14.68 -23.71
CA ILE A 336 -1.14 14.15 -22.41
C ILE A 336 0.39 14.04 -22.37
N VAL A 337 1.01 14.63 -21.37
CA VAL A 337 2.47 14.65 -21.24
C VAL A 337 2.86 14.34 -19.80
N ASN A 338 3.82 13.44 -19.61
CA ASN A 338 4.33 13.05 -18.30
C ASN A 338 3.20 12.86 -17.27
N SER A 339 2.21 12.03 -17.60
CA SER A 339 0.99 11.90 -16.80
C SER A 339 0.50 10.46 -16.73
N LEU A 340 -0.26 10.16 -15.68
CA LEU A 340 -0.82 8.84 -15.43
C LEU A 340 -2.34 8.93 -15.42
N LEU A 341 -2.99 8.31 -16.42
CA LEU A 341 -4.44 8.26 -16.57
C LEU A 341 -4.96 6.85 -16.23
N PHE A 342 -5.82 6.80 -15.23
CA PHE A 342 -6.55 5.59 -14.86
C PHE A 342 -7.66 5.25 -15.86
N SER A 343 -8.34 4.12 -15.61
CA SER A 343 -9.33 3.59 -16.54
C SER A 343 -10.52 4.53 -16.78
N SER A 344 -11.03 4.52 -18.02
CA SER A 344 -12.24 5.23 -18.43
C SER A 344 -12.15 6.76 -18.35
N VAL A 345 -10.97 7.34 -18.38
CA VAL A 345 -10.77 8.80 -18.45
C VAL A 345 -11.07 9.30 -19.86
N ARG A 346 -11.78 10.42 -19.96
CA ARG A 346 -12.09 11.10 -21.24
C ARG A 346 -11.50 12.50 -21.24
N VAL A 347 -10.67 12.81 -22.24
CA VAL A 347 -10.07 14.14 -22.41
C VAL A 347 -10.49 14.68 -23.78
N HIS A 348 -11.20 15.81 -23.76
CA HIS A 348 -11.71 16.45 -24.97
C HIS A 348 -10.71 17.41 -25.61
N SER A 349 -11.00 17.78 -26.86
CA SER A 349 -10.10 18.52 -27.75
C SER A 349 -9.57 19.84 -27.17
N TYR A 350 -8.35 20.15 -27.55
CA TYR A 350 -7.63 21.40 -27.18
C TYR A 350 -7.26 21.47 -25.69
N SER A 351 -7.33 20.35 -24.99
CA SER A 351 -6.93 20.28 -23.57
C SER A 351 -5.52 19.73 -23.45
N THR A 352 -4.80 20.17 -22.43
CA THR A 352 -3.47 19.70 -22.05
C THR A 352 -3.49 19.17 -20.63
N VAL A 353 -2.85 18.02 -20.41
CA VAL A 353 -2.67 17.41 -19.10
C VAL A 353 -1.19 17.08 -18.95
N THR A 354 -0.53 17.70 -17.98
CA THR A 354 0.91 17.57 -17.78
C THR A 354 1.21 17.29 -16.31
N ASP A 355 2.18 16.43 -16.02
CA ASP A 355 2.61 16.12 -14.64
C ASP A 355 1.44 15.79 -13.70
N THR A 356 0.46 15.03 -14.17
CA THR A 356 -0.83 14.88 -13.48
C THR A 356 -1.23 13.42 -13.32
N VAL A 357 -1.75 13.08 -12.16
CA VAL A 357 -2.40 11.80 -11.87
C VAL A 357 -3.91 11.96 -11.99
N VAL A 358 -4.53 11.31 -12.99
CA VAL A 358 -5.97 11.38 -13.25
C VAL A 358 -6.62 10.05 -12.87
N LEU A 359 -7.42 10.03 -11.80
CA LEU A 359 -8.07 8.83 -11.29
C LEU A 359 -9.26 8.37 -12.19
N PRO A 360 -9.83 7.18 -11.95
CA PRO A 360 -10.81 6.60 -12.88
C PRO A 360 -12.04 7.46 -13.16
N GLU A 361 -12.59 7.32 -14.37
CA GLU A 361 -13.90 7.88 -14.75
C GLU A 361 -13.95 9.42 -14.75
N VAL A 362 -12.81 10.09 -14.81
CA VAL A 362 -12.72 11.55 -14.93
C VAL A 362 -13.05 11.98 -16.37
N VAL A 363 -13.80 13.07 -16.48
CA VAL A 363 -14.10 13.74 -17.76
C VAL A 363 -13.48 15.13 -17.75
N ILE A 364 -12.58 15.41 -18.68
CA ILE A 364 -11.95 16.71 -18.90
C ILE A 364 -12.53 17.30 -20.18
N HIS A 365 -13.30 18.38 -20.06
CA HIS A 365 -13.90 19.05 -21.21
C HIS A 365 -12.88 19.83 -22.03
N ARG A 366 -13.33 20.54 -23.07
CA ARG A 366 -12.46 21.25 -24.02
C ARG A 366 -11.70 22.39 -23.36
N HIS A 367 -10.55 22.74 -23.94
CA HIS A 367 -9.75 23.92 -23.58
C HIS A 367 -9.27 23.95 -22.14
N CYS A 368 -9.22 22.78 -21.47
CA CYS A 368 -8.68 22.69 -20.11
C CYS A 368 -7.13 22.66 -20.16
N ARG A 369 -6.51 23.28 -19.16
CA ARG A 369 -5.07 23.20 -18.90
C ARG A 369 -4.84 22.73 -17.47
N ILE A 370 -4.24 21.57 -17.33
CA ILE A 370 -4.08 20.89 -16.04
C ILE A 370 -2.62 20.51 -15.89
N SER A 371 -2.01 20.93 -14.80
CA SER A 371 -0.64 20.55 -14.46
C SER A 371 -0.46 20.35 -12.95
N HIS A 372 0.54 19.53 -12.56
CA HIS A 372 0.92 19.26 -11.16
C HIS A 372 -0.29 18.98 -10.25
N ALA A 373 -1.15 18.04 -10.68
CA ALA A 373 -2.42 17.79 -10.01
C ALA A 373 -2.70 16.32 -9.76
N ILE A 374 -3.60 16.08 -8.82
CA ILE A 374 -4.30 14.82 -8.59
C ILE A 374 -5.77 15.10 -8.82
N ILE A 375 -6.38 14.49 -9.84
CA ILE A 375 -7.81 14.64 -10.13
C ILE A 375 -8.51 13.38 -9.63
N ASP A 376 -9.34 13.51 -8.59
CA ASP A 376 -10.01 12.35 -7.98
C ASP A 376 -11.09 11.76 -8.90
N ARG A 377 -11.44 10.53 -8.63
CA ARG A 377 -12.38 9.72 -9.40
C ARG A 377 -13.71 10.42 -9.65
N GLY A 378 -14.14 10.36 -10.90
CA GLY A 378 -15.45 10.85 -11.32
C GLY A 378 -15.58 12.37 -11.43
N CYS A 379 -14.51 13.13 -11.27
CA CYS A 379 -14.52 14.57 -11.54
C CYS A 379 -14.92 14.85 -13.00
N VAL A 380 -15.79 15.85 -13.18
CA VAL A 380 -16.12 16.39 -14.50
C VAL A 380 -15.61 17.84 -14.54
N LEU A 381 -14.47 18.05 -15.18
CA LEU A 381 -13.87 19.38 -15.29
C LEU A 381 -14.56 20.18 -16.41
N PRO A 382 -15.16 21.34 -16.09
CA PRO A 382 -15.83 22.19 -17.08
C PRO A 382 -14.86 22.68 -18.17
N GLU A 383 -15.42 23.10 -19.30
CA GLU A 383 -14.65 23.70 -20.40
C GLU A 383 -13.85 24.91 -19.94
N GLY A 384 -12.59 24.99 -20.37
CA GLY A 384 -11.69 26.09 -20.03
C GLY A 384 -11.11 26.07 -18.62
N THR A 385 -11.30 24.97 -17.86
CA THR A 385 -10.74 24.83 -16.50
C THR A 385 -9.21 24.90 -16.55
N VAL A 386 -8.63 25.72 -15.67
CA VAL A 386 -7.18 25.85 -15.46
C VAL A 386 -6.84 25.38 -14.04
N ILE A 387 -5.85 24.51 -13.92
CA ILE A 387 -5.35 23.94 -12.64
C ILE A 387 -3.83 23.83 -12.72
N GLY A 388 -3.12 24.24 -11.66
CA GLY A 388 -1.68 24.11 -11.51
C GLY A 388 -0.85 25.24 -12.14
N GLU A 389 -1.48 26.25 -12.73
CA GLU A 389 -0.79 27.42 -13.28
C GLU A 389 -0.74 28.60 -12.28
N ASP A 390 -1.78 28.76 -11.46
CA ASP A 390 -1.88 29.81 -10.44
C ASP A 390 -2.17 29.18 -9.07
N ARG A 391 -1.14 29.09 -8.25
CA ARG A 391 -1.22 28.46 -6.93
C ARG A 391 -2.18 29.16 -5.97
N GLU A 392 -2.29 30.49 -6.04
CA GLU A 392 -3.17 31.25 -5.16
C GLU A 392 -4.63 31.05 -5.54
N GLU A 393 -4.93 31.07 -6.84
CA GLU A 393 -6.27 30.78 -7.34
C GLU A 393 -6.68 29.34 -7.07
N ASP A 394 -5.77 28.38 -7.26
CA ASP A 394 -6.03 26.97 -6.95
C ASP A 394 -6.28 26.77 -5.45
N ALA A 395 -5.53 27.41 -4.57
CA ALA A 395 -5.71 27.31 -3.12
C ALA A 395 -7.05 27.87 -2.61
N ARG A 396 -7.72 28.73 -3.37
CA ARG A 396 -9.08 29.23 -3.05
C ARG A 396 -10.16 28.19 -3.36
N ARG A 397 -9.92 27.30 -4.31
CA ARG A 397 -10.89 26.32 -4.84
C ARG A 397 -10.61 24.89 -4.43
N PHE A 398 -9.34 24.56 -4.28
CA PHE A 398 -8.82 23.23 -4.15
C PHE A 398 -7.82 23.12 -3.01
N ARG A 399 -7.40 21.90 -2.69
CA ARG A 399 -6.30 21.69 -1.75
C ARG A 399 -4.96 21.72 -2.48
N VAL A 400 -4.10 22.62 -2.09
CA VAL A 400 -2.72 22.70 -2.61
C VAL A 400 -1.74 22.27 -1.52
N THR A 401 -0.85 21.34 -1.83
CA THR A 401 0.17 20.85 -0.89
C THR A 401 1.34 21.84 -0.76
N PRO A 402 2.21 21.68 0.26
CA PRO A 402 3.43 22.49 0.38
C PRO A 402 4.33 22.40 -0.87
N LYS A 403 4.40 21.26 -1.56
CA LYS A 403 5.16 21.09 -2.81
C LYS A 403 4.43 21.61 -4.06
N GLY A 404 3.21 22.12 -3.92
CA GLY A 404 2.45 22.73 -5.03
C GLY A 404 1.57 21.76 -5.80
N ILE A 405 1.36 20.54 -5.30
CA ILE A 405 0.44 19.58 -5.93
C ILE A 405 -1.01 19.96 -5.60
N THR A 406 -1.85 20.08 -6.63
CA THR A 406 -3.26 20.45 -6.47
C THR A 406 -4.15 19.19 -6.48
N LEU A 407 -4.85 18.93 -5.37
CA LEU A 407 -5.88 17.88 -5.31
C LEU A 407 -7.23 18.48 -5.67
N VAL A 408 -7.93 17.84 -6.62
CA VAL A 408 -9.29 18.20 -7.02
C VAL A 408 -10.22 17.01 -6.81
N THR A 409 -11.33 17.24 -6.09
CA THR A 409 -12.37 16.22 -5.88
C THR A 409 -13.71 16.69 -6.45
N PRO A 410 -14.67 15.80 -6.69
CA PRO A 410 -15.99 16.17 -7.17
C PRO A 410 -16.70 17.19 -6.26
N GLU A 411 -16.52 17.07 -4.94
CA GLU A 411 -17.12 17.98 -3.96
C GLU A 411 -16.58 19.41 -4.09
N MET A 412 -15.27 19.57 -4.32
CA MET A 412 -14.64 20.87 -4.55
C MET A 412 -15.15 21.55 -5.83
N LEU A 413 -15.63 20.74 -6.79
CA LEU A 413 -16.27 21.21 -8.02
C LEU A 413 -17.78 21.42 -7.86
N GLY A 414 -18.34 21.28 -6.66
CA GLY A 414 -19.78 21.36 -6.41
C GLY A 414 -20.59 20.21 -7.01
N GLN A 415 -19.95 19.07 -7.31
CA GLN A 415 -20.58 17.92 -7.95
C GLN A 415 -21.05 16.91 -6.92
N SER A 416 -22.26 16.39 -7.09
CA SER A 416 -22.72 15.24 -6.31
C SER A 416 -22.07 13.97 -6.82
N VAL A 417 -21.41 13.24 -5.94
CA VAL A 417 -20.88 11.92 -6.31
C VAL A 417 -22.03 10.92 -6.26
N SER A 418 -22.42 10.39 -7.39
CA SER A 418 -23.42 9.33 -7.48
C SER A 418 -22.93 8.11 -6.68
N ALA A 419 -23.74 7.65 -5.73
CA ALA A 419 -23.47 6.48 -4.88
C ALA A 419 -23.40 5.15 -5.69
N SER A 420 -23.69 5.20 -6.99
CA SER A 420 -23.79 4.01 -7.84
C SER A 420 -22.46 3.43 -8.31
N VAL A 421 -21.32 4.04 -7.99
CA VAL A 421 -20.02 3.65 -8.58
C VAL A 421 -18.86 3.73 -7.59
N SER A 422 -19.05 3.30 -6.37
CA SER A 422 -17.92 3.08 -5.43
C SER A 422 -17.38 1.66 -5.51
#